data_336d3123f3cf670abe2e164845499466
#
_entry.id   336d3123f3cf670abe2e164845499466
#
_cell.length_a   1.000
_cell.length_b   1.000
_cell.length_c   1.000
_cell.angle_alpha   90.00
_cell.angle_beta   90.00
_cell.angle_gamma   90.00
#
_symmetry.space_group_name_H-M   'P 1'
#
loop_
_entity.id
_entity.type
_entity.pdbx_description
1 polymer ?
#
loop_
_entity_poly.entity_id
_entity_poly.type
_entity_poly.pdbx_seq_one_letter_code
_entity_poly.pdbx_strand_id
1 'polypeptide(L)'
;SIALGLDDVADAGANELVEFIKDHIHHEYHLIGMVKKGVAFHYGQMPSLLREAIEAAFRAGIIKFLVCTTTLFQGINLPARNVFINTPARGRGEKVMLDPALLWNFAGRAGRMGKDIVGNVFLIDYDAWSTQPMDTFYKFTIRSALSEFVTENATDVLTVLNKGKLDSRPGDERSRNATASAGMLVNKARQGDVTDYLIRVAPALDYFEFRDIQEAANRASEELLLPQHVIEGNWTLDLFALDRLMAHLVERLNNGTLDSVVPKSPSDLGRAAFSHYQEIFNILFRYIKGFDKNFGGYVARIAVKWMEGKPYPFILSYEIRSEKLRITKKRNQEKLNLMADSNYRVKRITEADPSKVIKKAFDTIEDVVRFQLVQMGKAYNDILIHIFNDNGLAHKVPEIFDFALALELGVSTNTGRAFLELGLS
;
A
#
# COMPACT_ATOMS: atom_id res chain seq x y z
N SER A 1 17.49 -6.94 -19.24
CA SER A 1 18.19 -7.25 -20.51
C SER A 1 19.25 -6.21 -20.88
N ILE A 2 19.05 -4.91 -20.60
CA ILE A 2 20.04 -3.85 -20.90
C ILE A 2 21.38 -4.14 -20.21
N ALA A 3 21.38 -4.61 -18.98
CA ALA A 3 22.59 -4.90 -18.21
C ALA A 3 23.37 -6.15 -18.70
N LEU A 4 22.79 -7.00 -19.55
CA LEU A 4 23.42 -8.25 -20.00
C LEU A 4 24.56 -8.03 -21.03
N GLY A 5 24.58 -6.89 -21.70
CA GLY A 5 25.60 -6.53 -22.69
C GLY A 5 26.61 -5.46 -22.25
N LEU A 6 26.55 -5.04 -20.98
CA LEU A 6 27.43 -4.01 -20.44
C LEU A 6 28.53 -4.62 -19.59
N ASP A 7 29.75 -4.09 -19.73
CA ASP A 7 30.88 -4.43 -18.85
C ASP A 7 30.69 -3.79 -17.47
N ASP A 8 31.39 -4.35 -16.48
CA ASP A 8 31.39 -3.80 -15.12
C ASP A 8 32.11 -2.45 -15.13
N VAL A 9 31.49 -1.49 -14.45
CA VAL A 9 32.05 -0.12 -14.29
C VAL A 9 33.04 -0.17 -13.12
N ALA A 10 34.31 0.13 -13.39
CA ALA A 10 35.32 0.30 -12.36
C ALA A 10 35.19 1.68 -11.70
N ASP A 11 34.12 1.88 -10.93
CA ASP A 11 33.80 3.13 -10.25
C ASP A 11 33.70 2.92 -8.74
N ALA A 12 34.40 3.74 -7.95
CA ALA A 12 34.41 3.65 -6.47
C ALA A 12 33.01 3.87 -5.90
N GLY A 13 32.24 4.82 -6.42
CA GLY A 13 30.87 5.09 -5.98
C GLY A 13 29.90 3.96 -6.30
N ALA A 14 30.11 3.23 -7.41
CA ALA A 14 29.34 2.02 -7.70
C ALA A 14 29.61 0.92 -6.65
N ASN A 15 30.88 0.77 -6.21
CA ASN A 15 31.22 -0.16 -5.16
C ASN A 15 30.64 0.25 -3.80
N GLU A 16 30.65 1.53 -3.46
CA GLU A 16 30.01 2.04 -2.23
C GLU A 16 28.50 1.73 -2.23
N LEU A 17 27.80 1.98 -3.34
CA LEU A 17 26.38 1.64 -3.45
C LEU A 17 26.14 0.13 -3.36
N VAL A 18 27.03 -0.70 -3.92
CA VAL A 18 26.96 -2.16 -3.80
C VAL A 18 27.09 -2.61 -2.35
N GLU A 19 28.06 -2.10 -1.61
CA GLU A 19 28.23 -2.43 -0.19
C GLU A 19 27.04 -1.91 0.63
N PHE A 20 26.58 -0.69 0.38
CA PHE A 20 25.36 -0.18 1.00
C PHE A 20 24.15 -1.11 0.80
N ILE A 21 23.94 -1.64 -0.42
CA ILE A 21 22.83 -2.57 -0.71
C ILE A 21 23.01 -3.88 0.04
N LYS A 22 24.24 -4.40 0.14
CA LYS A 22 24.51 -5.64 0.89
C LYS A 22 24.24 -5.47 2.38
N ASP A 23 24.67 -4.36 2.97
CA ASP A 23 24.60 -4.10 4.39
C ASP A 23 23.19 -3.74 4.86
N HIS A 24 22.44 -2.94 4.07
CA HIS A 24 21.15 -2.40 4.47
C HIS A 24 19.96 -3.15 3.85
N ILE A 25 20.17 -3.94 2.80
CA ILE A 25 19.11 -4.69 2.12
C ILE A 25 19.42 -6.20 2.15
N HIS A 26 20.17 -6.72 1.17
CA HIS A 26 20.53 -8.13 1.12
C HIS A 26 21.58 -8.43 0.04
N HIS A 27 22.54 -9.31 0.34
CA HIS A 27 23.63 -9.67 -0.58
C HIS A 27 23.18 -10.48 -1.83
N GLU A 28 22.03 -11.15 -1.81
CA GLU A 28 21.45 -11.85 -2.97
C GLU A 28 20.53 -10.96 -3.82
N TYR A 29 20.51 -9.64 -3.62
CA TYR A 29 19.62 -8.77 -4.39
C TYR A 29 20.18 -8.49 -5.78
N HIS A 30 19.41 -8.76 -6.84
CA HIS A 30 19.84 -8.60 -8.23
C HIS A 30 20.28 -7.18 -8.59
N LEU A 31 19.83 -6.18 -7.85
CA LEU A 31 20.23 -4.79 -8.05
C LEU A 31 21.74 -4.62 -7.95
N ILE A 32 22.44 -5.41 -7.11
CA ILE A 32 23.90 -5.39 -6.96
C ILE A 32 24.60 -5.62 -8.31
N GLY A 33 24.18 -6.66 -9.03
CA GLY A 33 24.76 -6.99 -10.34
C GLY A 33 24.47 -5.92 -11.41
N MET A 34 23.36 -5.20 -11.27
CA MET A 34 23.01 -4.11 -12.17
C MET A 34 23.81 -2.84 -11.88
N VAL A 35 23.96 -2.49 -10.60
CA VAL A 35 24.75 -1.32 -10.16
C VAL A 35 26.20 -1.40 -10.63
N LYS A 36 26.81 -2.59 -10.58
CA LYS A 36 28.16 -2.82 -11.11
C LYS A 36 28.28 -2.48 -12.61
N LYS A 37 27.17 -2.51 -13.34
CA LYS A 37 27.09 -2.16 -14.76
C LYS A 37 26.60 -0.73 -15.03
N GLY A 38 26.52 0.10 -14.00
CA GLY A 38 25.98 1.47 -14.09
C GLY A 38 24.48 1.55 -14.38
N VAL A 39 23.74 0.50 -14.06
CA VAL A 39 22.29 0.40 -14.27
C VAL A 39 21.61 0.24 -12.91
N ALA A 40 20.51 0.93 -12.71
CA ALA A 40 19.63 0.69 -11.56
C ALA A 40 18.16 0.67 -11.97
N PHE A 41 17.31 0.16 -11.10
CA PHE A 41 15.87 0.29 -11.21
C PHE A 41 15.30 0.94 -9.95
N HIS A 42 14.16 1.63 -10.13
CA HIS A 42 13.47 2.38 -9.09
C HIS A 42 11.97 2.15 -9.18
N TYR A 43 11.33 1.85 -8.06
CA TYR A 43 9.88 1.69 -7.95
C TYR A 43 9.37 2.09 -6.56
N GLY A 44 8.06 2.39 -6.43
CA GLY A 44 7.49 3.06 -5.26
C GLY A 44 7.65 2.34 -3.94
N GLN A 45 7.58 1.03 -3.96
CA GLN A 45 7.65 0.20 -2.74
C GLN A 45 9.09 -0.15 -2.33
N MET A 46 10.11 0.45 -2.95
CA MET A 46 11.47 0.36 -2.40
C MET A 46 11.58 1.21 -1.14
N PRO A 47 12.34 0.75 -0.11
CA PRO A 47 12.63 1.57 1.06
C PRO A 47 13.19 2.94 0.68
N SER A 48 12.76 4.01 1.37
CA SER A 48 13.17 5.39 1.07
C SER A 48 14.69 5.54 1.04
N LEU A 49 15.38 4.96 2.02
CA LEU A 49 16.84 4.99 2.11
C LEU A 49 17.53 4.41 0.86
N LEU A 50 17.03 3.30 0.32
CA LEU A 50 17.55 2.70 -0.91
C LEU A 50 17.24 3.57 -2.14
N ARG A 51 16.03 4.14 -2.20
CA ARG A 51 15.65 5.05 -3.29
C ARG A 51 16.57 6.26 -3.33
N GLU A 52 16.77 6.90 -2.19
CA GLU A 52 17.64 8.08 -2.04
C GLU A 52 19.09 7.78 -2.43
N ALA A 53 19.62 6.62 -2.05
CA ALA A 53 20.97 6.17 -2.43
C ALA A 53 21.10 6.00 -3.96
N ILE A 54 20.10 5.37 -4.61
CA ILE A 54 20.06 5.20 -6.07
C ILE A 54 19.96 6.57 -6.76
N GLU A 55 19.12 7.47 -6.25
CA GLU A 55 18.93 8.80 -6.80
C GLU A 55 20.21 9.65 -6.68
N ALA A 56 20.90 9.58 -5.55
CA ALA A 56 22.16 10.26 -5.34
C ALA A 56 23.23 9.74 -6.33
N ALA A 57 23.34 8.43 -6.48
CA ALA A 57 24.25 7.80 -7.44
C ALA A 57 23.92 8.17 -8.91
N PHE A 58 22.62 8.29 -9.25
CA PHE A 58 22.22 8.75 -10.58
C PHE A 58 22.56 10.22 -10.80
N ARG A 59 22.33 11.11 -9.83
CA ARG A 59 22.70 12.53 -9.92
C ARG A 59 24.22 12.71 -10.04
N ALA A 60 25.00 11.87 -9.36
CA ALA A 60 26.46 11.85 -9.44
C ALA A 60 27.00 11.27 -10.77
N GLY A 61 26.14 10.63 -11.59
CA GLY A 61 26.53 10.00 -12.85
C GLY A 61 27.16 8.62 -12.69
N ILE A 62 27.18 8.04 -11.50
CA ILE A 62 27.62 6.68 -11.19
C ILE A 62 26.65 5.70 -11.89
N ILE A 63 25.35 5.91 -11.68
CA ILE A 63 24.30 5.21 -12.43
C ILE A 63 24.02 5.99 -13.72
N LYS A 64 24.22 5.32 -14.86
CA LYS A 64 24.03 5.91 -16.21
C LYS A 64 22.63 5.63 -16.76
N PHE A 65 22.03 4.50 -16.38
CA PHE A 65 20.71 4.06 -16.85
C PHE A 65 19.82 3.75 -15.66
N LEU A 66 18.71 4.48 -15.56
CA LEU A 66 17.71 4.27 -14.51
C LEU A 66 16.41 3.79 -15.14
N VAL A 67 15.98 2.58 -14.78
CA VAL A 67 14.68 2.01 -15.17
C VAL A 67 13.70 2.24 -14.03
N CYS A 68 12.57 2.87 -14.33
CA CYS A 68 11.60 3.23 -13.30
C CYS A 68 10.17 2.90 -13.70
N THR A 69 9.34 2.74 -12.71
CA THR A 69 7.89 2.66 -12.87
C THR A 69 7.28 4.08 -12.83
N THR A 70 5.97 4.16 -12.95
CA THR A 70 5.22 5.43 -12.90
C THR A 70 5.42 6.23 -11.60
N THR A 71 6.12 5.71 -10.62
CA THR A 71 6.42 6.38 -9.35
C THR A 71 7.35 7.58 -9.44
N LEU A 72 8.14 7.67 -10.52
CA LEU A 72 8.93 8.88 -10.82
C LEU A 72 8.07 10.08 -11.26
N PHE A 73 6.78 9.89 -11.52
CA PHE A 73 5.88 10.99 -11.86
C PHE A 73 5.58 11.92 -10.68
N GLN A 74 5.72 11.44 -9.44
CA GLN A 74 5.33 12.16 -8.23
C GLN A 74 6.54 12.45 -7.33
N GLY A 75 6.88 13.73 -7.18
CA GLY A 75 7.72 14.22 -6.08
C GLY A 75 9.23 14.10 -6.24
N ILE A 76 9.77 13.39 -7.22
CA ILE A 76 11.22 13.18 -7.34
C ILE A 76 11.77 14.02 -8.50
N ASN A 77 12.70 14.91 -8.22
CA ASN A 77 13.40 15.68 -9.24
C ASN A 77 14.69 14.96 -9.68
N LEU A 78 14.57 14.06 -10.66
CA LEU A 78 15.69 13.37 -11.30
C LEU A 78 15.73 13.72 -12.79
N PRO A 79 16.29 14.87 -13.16
CA PRO A 79 16.38 15.24 -14.57
C PRO A 79 17.41 14.36 -15.27
N ALA A 80 17.02 13.84 -16.45
CA ALA A 80 17.86 13.05 -17.33
C ALA A 80 17.98 13.74 -18.70
N ARG A 81 19.12 13.63 -19.38
CA ARG A 81 19.26 14.16 -20.73
C ARG A 81 18.28 13.49 -21.70
N ASN A 82 18.14 12.17 -21.59
CA ASN A 82 17.28 11.37 -22.45
C ASN A 82 16.26 10.61 -21.59
N VAL A 83 14.99 10.68 -21.97
CA VAL A 83 13.88 9.98 -21.34
C VAL A 83 13.24 9.06 -22.38
N PHE A 84 13.13 7.77 -22.05
CA PHE A 84 12.49 6.76 -22.89
C PHE A 84 11.19 6.32 -22.24
N ILE A 85 10.07 6.49 -22.94
CA ILE A 85 8.74 6.13 -22.45
C ILE A 85 8.23 4.95 -23.26
N ASN A 86 8.02 3.82 -22.58
CA ASN A 86 7.49 2.61 -23.19
C ASN A 86 6.13 2.28 -22.58
N THR A 87 5.07 2.38 -23.36
CA THR A 87 3.68 2.04 -22.99
C THR A 87 3.30 2.52 -21.58
N PRO A 88 3.03 3.82 -21.39
CA PRO A 88 2.72 4.37 -20.07
C PRO A 88 1.31 4.00 -19.64
N ALA A 89 1.17 2.82 -19.04
CA ALA A 89 -0.11 2.30 -18.58
C ALA A 89 -0.06 1.83 -17.13
N ARG A 90 -1.19 1.91 -16.43
CA ARG A 90 -1.40 1.39 -15.07
C ARG A 90 -2.28 0.15 -15.10
N GLY A 91 -2.14 -0.70 -14.10
CA GLY A 91 -3.00 -1.85 -13.83
C GLY A 91 -2.31 -3.21 -13.94
N ARG A 92 -2.84 -4.17 -13.16
CA ARG A 92 -2.52 -5.60 -13.28
C ARG A 92 -3.69 -6.26 -14.00
N GLY A 93 -3.56 -6.55 -15.28
CA GLY A 93 -4.61 -7.09 -16.14
C GLY A 93 -4.97 -6.12 -17.25
N GLU A 94 -6.13 -5.50 -17.20
CA GLU A 94 -6.49 -4.44 -18.15
C GLU A 94 -5.63 -3.21 -17.91
N LYS A 95 -4.85 -2.83 -18.93
CA LYS A 95 -3.94 -1.69 -18.85
C LYS A 95 -4.68 -0.42 -19.24
N VAL A 96 -4.83 0.48 -18.28
CA VAL A 96 -5.36 1.82 -18.53
C VAL A 96 -4.20 2.77 -18.81
N MET A 97 -4.26 3.50 -19.93
CA MET A 97 -3.26 4.51 -20.27
C MET A 97 -3.20 5.60 -19.21
N LEU A 98 -2.00 6.12 -18.98
CA LEU A 98 -1.81 7.24 -18.06
C LEU A 98 -2.50 8.50 -18.59
N ASP A 99 -2.98 9.30 -17.65
CA ASP A 99 -3.47 10.64 -17.92
C ASP A 99 -2.40 11.46 -18.68
N PRO A 100 -2.78 12.19 -19.76
CA PRO A 100 -1.87 13.04 -20.52
C PRO A 100 -1.06 14.01 -19.65
N ALA A 101 -1.62 14.59 -18.59
CA ALA A 101 -0.90 15.49 -17.69
C ALA A 101 0.25 14.79 -16.97
N LEU A 102 0.04 13.54 -16.53
CA LEU A 102 1.10 12.73 -15.92
C LEU A 102 2.18 12.40 -16.92
N LEU A 103 1.82 12.09 -18.16
CA LEU A 103 2.78 11.82 -19.24
C LEU A 103 3.62 13.05 -19.56
N TRP A 104 3.01 14.23 -19.71
CA TRP A 104 3.70 15.49 -19.90
C TRP A 104 4.62 15.84 -18.73
N ASN A 105 4.21 15.59 -17.49
CA ASN A 105 5.05 15.78 -16.32
C ASN A 105 6.30 14.87 -16.36
N PHE A 106 6.14 13.65 -16.88
CA PHE A 106 7.27 12.75 -17.07
C PHE A 106 8.20 13.19 -18.22
N ALA A 107 7.64 13.56 -19.35
CA ALA A 107 8.39 14.12 -20.46
C ALA A 107 9.17 15.39 -20.06
N GLY A 108 8.60 16.23 -19.20
CA GLY A 108 9.24 17.41 -18.62
C GLY A 108 10.47 17.13 -17.73
N ARG A 109 10.78 15.87 -17.45
CA ARG A 109 12.05 15.46 -16.80
C ARG A 109 13.23 15.39 -17.76
N ALA A 110 13.00 15.50 -19.08
CA ALA A 110 14.05 15.53 -20.06
C ALA A 110 14.76 16.88 -20.05
N GLY A 111 16.09 16.84 -19.96
CA GLY A 111 16.95 18.02 -19.85
C GLY A 111 17.33 18.38 -18.43
N ARG A 112 18.63 18.57 -18.19
CA ARG A 112 19.17 18.97 -16.88
C ARG A 112 19.48 20.47 -16.91
N MET A 113 18.73 21.25 -16.14
CA MET A 113 18.93 22.69 -16.05
C MET A 113 20.40 23.03 -15.72
N GLY A 114 21.00 23.90 -16.49
CA GLY A 114 22.41 24.33 -16.34
C GLY A 114 23.45 23.33 -16.88
N LYS A 115 23.05 22.14 -17.36
CA LYS A 115 23.97 21.14 -17.95
C LYS A 115 23.63 20.80 -19.40
N ASP A 116 22.36 20.72 -19.74
CA ASP A 116 21.88 20.35 -21.08
C ASP A 116 21.15 21.53 -21.71
N ILE A 117 21.43 21.82 -23.00
CA ILE A 117 20.71 22.84 -23.78
C ILE A 117 19.35 22.28 -24.22
N VAL A 118 19.28 20.98 -24.52
CA VAL A 118 18.07 20.28 -24.99
C VAL A 118 17.95 18.93 -24.27
N GLY A 119 16.75 18.60 -23.83
CA GLY A 119 16.36 17.26 -23.39
C GLY A 119 15.65 16.50 -24.50
N ASN A 120 15.87 15.19 -24.58
CA ASN A 120 15.23 14.34 -25.57
C ASN A 120 14.21 13.40 -24.90
N VAL A 121 13.02 13.29 -25.49
CA VAL A 121 11.99 12.33 -25.10
C VAL A 121 11.77 11.37 -26.27
N PHE A 122 11.93 10.09 -26.01
CA PHE A 122 11.74 9.03 -26.98
C PHE A 122 10.49 8.23 -26.58
N LEU A 123 9.49 8.22 -27.43
CA LEU A 123 8.25 7.46 -27.26
C LEU A 123 8.39 6.14 -28.01
N ILE A 124 8.49 5.04 -27.27
CA ILE A 124 8.70 3.71 -27.86
C ILE A 124 7.36 3.15 -28.33
N ASP A 125 7.30 2.73 -29.60
CA ASP A 125 6.11 2.19 -30.26
C ASP A 125 4.86 3.09 -30.12
N TYR A 126 5.05 4.41 -30.23
CA TYR A 126 4.03 5.42 -29.96
C TYR A 126 2.74 5.21 -30.77
N ASP A 127 2.89 4.87 -32.06
CA ASP A 127 1.75 4.61 -32.94
C ASP A 127 0.92 3.38 -32.55
N ALA A 128 1.51 2.47 -31.75
CA ALA A 128 0.84 1.29 -31.24
C ALA A 128 0.13 1.53 -29.88
N TRP A 129 0.24 2.73 -29.32
CA TRP A 129 -0.47 3.05 -28.09
C TRP A 129 -1.97 3.20 -28.37
N SER A 130 -2.81 2.87 -27.39
CA SER A 130 -4.27 2.99 -27.52
C SER A 130 -4.75 4.44 -27.72
N THR A 131 -3.96 5.41 -27.28
CA THR A 131 -4.17 6.85 -27.48
C THR A 131 -2.81 7.53 -27.70
N GLN A 132 -2.80 8.64 -28.44
CA GLN A 132 -1.61 9.47 -28.72
C GLN A 132 -1.67 10.79 -27.94
N PRO A 133 -1.40 10.79 -26.62
CA PRO A 133 -1.63 11.95 -25.77
C PRO A 133 -0.63 13.09 -25.98
N MET A 134 0.45 12.88 -26.75
CA MET A 134 1.43 13.92 -27.03
C MET A 134 1.10 14.75 -28.30
N ASP A 135 0.14 14.29 -29.12
CA ASP A 135 -0.22 14.94 -30.38
C ASP A 135 -1.18 16.12 -30.20
N THR A 136 -1.82 16.22 -29.03
CA THR A 136 -2.80 17.26 -28.73
C THR A 136 -2.46 18.01 -27.46
N PHE A 137 -2.68 19.34 -27.50
CA PHE A 137 -2.61 20.15 -26.28
C PHE A 137 -3.92 20.00 -25.51
N TYR A 138 -3.85 19.37 -24.35
CA TYR A 138 -5.01 19.25 -23.46
C TYR A 138 -5.11 20.47 -22.54
N LYS A 139 -6.29 21.11 -22.53
CA LYS A 139 -6.67 22.02 -21.45
C LYS A 139 -7.16 21.18 -20.29
N PHE A 140 -6.39 21.15 -19.20
CA PHE A 140 -6.78 20.44 -17.99
C PHE A 140 -7.70 21.32 -17.16
N THR A 141 -8.92 20.84 -16.92
CA THR A 141 -9.77 21.39 -15.87
C THR A 141 -9.55 20.52 -14.63
N ILE A 142 -8.96 21.09 -13.60
CA ILE A 142 -8.78 20.40 -12.31
C ILE A 142 -10.16 20.28 -11.67
N ARG A 143 -10.66 19.05 -11.56
CA ARG A 143 -11.88 18.72 -10.80
C ARG A 143 -11.50 17.83 -9.62
N SER A 144 -12.27 17.92 -8.54
CA SER A 144 -12.15 16.97 -7.43
C SER A 144 -12.56 15.58 -7.93
N ALA A 145 -11.72 14.57 -7.78
CA ALA A 145 -12.05 13.19 -8.16
C ALA A 145 -13.32 12.69 -7.46
N LEU A 146 -13.56 13.13 -6.23
CA LEU A 146 -14.78 12.83 -5.48
C LEU A 146 -16.00 13.45 -6.13
N SER A 147 -15.91 14.73 -6.53
CA SER A 147 -16.98 15.47 -7.20
C SER A 147 -17.37 14.82 -8.53
N GLU A 148 -16.37 14.50 -9.35
CA GLU A 148 -16.57 13.83 -10.63
C GLU A 148 -17.21 12.45 -10.43
N PHE A 149 -16.72 11.68 -9.46
CA PHE A 149 -17.24 10.34 -9.18
C PHE A 149 -18.69 10.38 -8.70
N VAL A 150 -19.07 11.27 -7.76
CA VAL A 150 -20.45 11.39 -7.26
C VAL A 150 -21.40 11.77 -8.38
N THR A 151 -20.98 12.68 -9.27
CA THR A 151 -21.81 13.12 -10.40
C THR A 151 -22.01 12.02 -11.45
N GLU A 152 -20.93 11.30 -11.80
CA GLU A 152 -20.97 10.32 -12.88
C GLU A 152 -21.46 8.94 -12.43
N ASN A 153 -21.40 8.63 -11.13
CA ASN A 153 -21.71 7.32 -10.55
C ASN A 153 -22.68 7.43 -9.36
N ALA A 154 -23.67 8.33 -9.45
CA ALA A 154 -24.69 8.58 -8.42
C ALA A 154 -25.35 7.28 -7.93
N THR A 155 -25.71 6.38 -8.86
CA THR A 155 -26.33 5.08 -8.56
C THR A 155 -25.45 4.17 -7.71
N ASP A 156 -24.13 4.17 -7.93
CA ASP A 156 -23.20 3.36 -7.13
C ASP A 156 -23.09 3.90 -5.71
N VAL A 157 -22.98 5.23 -5.58
CA VAL A 157 -22.94 5.91 -4.28
C VAL A 157 -24.23 5.62 -3.50
N LEU A 158 -25.39 5.75 -4.16
CA LEU A 158 -26.69 5.44 -3.57
C LEU A 158 -26.78 3.97 -3.14
N THR A 159 -26.24 3.05 -3.96
CA THR A 159 -26.21 1.62 -3.62
C THR A 159 -25.39 1.37 -2.36
N VAL A 160 -24.22 2.01 -2.21
CA VAL A 160 -23.41 1.88 -1.01
C VAL A 160 -24.09 2.50 0.20
N LEU A 161 -24.69 3.68 0.08
CA LEU A 161 -25.44 4.33 1.17
C LEU A 161 -26.59 3.43 1.68
N ASN A 162 -27.28 2.73 0.81
CA ASN A 162 -28.42 1.89 1.17
C ASN A 162 -28.05 0.46 1.60
N LYS A 163 -26.95 -0.11 1.07
CA LYS A 163 -26.58 -1.53 1.29
C LYS A 163 -25.26 -1.71 2.05
N GLY A 164 -24.53 -0.65 2.32
CA GLY A 164 -23.22 -0.68 2.95
C GLY A 164 -22.09 -1.29 2.11
N LYS A 165 -22.34 -1.63 0.84
CA LYS A 165 -21.34 -2.17 -0.09
C LYS A 165 -21.84 -2.10 -1.54
N LEU A 166 -20.90 -2.16 -2.48
CA LEU A 166 -21.19 -2.37 -3.90
C LEU A 166 -20.94 -3.84 -4.25
N ASP A 167 -21.79 -4.44 -5.10
CA ASP A 167 -21.62 -5.80 -5.62
C ASP A 167 -20.53 -5.82 -6.69
N SER A 168 -19.28 -5.80 -6.26
CA SER A 168 -18.07 -5.81 -7.11
C SER A 168 -16.95 -6.60 -6.45
N ARG A 169 -15.87 -6.85 -7.20
CA ARG A 169 -14.71 -7.57 -6.64
C ARG A 169 -14.04 -6.76 -5.51
N PRO A 170 -13.64 -7.40 -4.39
CA PRO A 170 -12.91 -6.71 -3.35
C PRO A 170 -11.67 -6.00 -3.92
N GLY A 171 -11.52 -4.70 -3.60
CA GLY A 171 -10.39 -3.91 -4.06
C GLY A 171 -10.51 -3.30 -5.46
N ASP A 172 -11.66 -3.45 -6.12
CA ASP A 172 -12.01 -2.73 -7.35
C ASP A 172 -12.01 -1.22 -7.11
N GLU A 173 -11.44 -0.45 -8.05
CA GLU A 173 -11.30 1.00 -7.94
C GLU A 173 -12.67 1.70 -7.86
N ARG A 174 -13.63 1.25 -8.67
CA ARG A 174 -15.00 1.77 -8.66
C ARG A 174 -15.66 1.58 -7.30
N SER A 175 -15.54 0.38 -6.72
CA SER A 175 -16.08 0.10 -5.37
C SER A 175 -15.43 0.96 -4.29
N ARG A 176 -14.09 1.14 -4.35
CA ARG A 176 -13.38 1.99 -3.40
C ARG A 176 -13.83 3.46 -3.48
N ASN A 177 -13.98 3.98 -4.69
CA ASN A 177 -14.43 5.35 -4.90
C ASN A 177 -15.88 5.55 -4.44
N ALA A 178 -16.78 4.60 -4.75
CA ALA A 178 -18.16 4.64 -4.27
C ALA A 178 -18.24 4.63 -2.74
N THR A 179 -17.46 3.75 -2.09
CA THR A 179 -17.43 3.63 -0.62
C THR A 179 -16.82 4.87 0.03
N ALA A 180 -15.74 5.43 -0.53
CA ALA A 180 -15.13 6.66 -0.02
C ALA A 180 -16.09 7.86 -0.16
N SER A 181 -16.80 7.95 -1.30
CA SER A 181 -17.82 8.98 -1.53
C SER A 181 -18.98 8.86 -0.55
N ALA A 182 -19.51 7.66 -0.36
CA ALA A 182 -20.57 7.39 0.60
C ALA A 182 -20.13 7.72 2.04
N GLY A 183 -18.91 7.33 2.43
CA GLY A 183 -18.34 7.65 3.75
C GLY A 183 -18.22 9.15 4.00
N MET A 184 -17.78 9.93 3.01
CA MET A 184 -17.73 11.39 3.11
C MET A 184 -19.13 11.98 3.28
N LEU A 185 -20.13 11.50 2.52
CA LEU A 185 -21.51 11.97 2.62
C LEU A 185 -22.12 11.64 3.98
N VAL A 186 -21.89 10.45 4.52
CA VAL A 186 -22.31 10.06 5.88
C VAL A 186 -21.68 10.99 6.94
N ASN A 187 -20.37 11.28 6.82
CA ASN A 187 -19.71 12.21 7.73
C ASN A 187 -20.32 13.61 7.65
N LYS A 188 -20.64 14.09 6.44
CA LYS A 188 -21.29 15.39 6.23
C LYS A 188 -22.74 15.40 6.73
N ALA A 189 -23.47 14.31 6.59
CA ALA A 189 -24.81 14.17 7.15
C ALA A 189 -24.80 14.27 8.68
N ARG A 190 -23.84 13.61 9.35
CA ARG A 190 -23.64 13.71 10.82
C ARG A 190 -23.34 15.14 11.28
N GLN A 191 -22.64 15.92 10.44
CA GLN A 191 -22.33 17.33 10.72
C GLN A 191 -23.49 18.28 10.40
N GLY A 192 -24.59 17.81 9.76
CA GLY A 192 -25.69 18.64 9.29
C GLY A 192 -25.39 19.38 7.96
N ASP A 193 -24.27 19.10 7.31
CA ASP A 193 -23.72 19.84 6.17
C ASP A 193 -23.92 19.14 4.81
N VAL A 194 -24.61 17.99 4.75
CA VAL A 194 -24.66 17.16 3.54
C VAL A 194 -25.29 17.88 2.34
N THR A 195 -26.29 18.72 2.58
CA THR A 195 -26.97 19.51 1.53
C THR A 195 -26.02 20.51 0.89
N ASP A 196 -25.39 21.36 1.69
CA ASP A 196 -24.45 22.37 1.22
C ASP A 196 -23.21 21.75 0.57
N TYR A 197 -22.80 20.59 1.09
CA TYR A 197 -21.70 19.82 0.51
C TYR A 197 -22.05 19.30 -0.88
N LEU A 198 -23.22 18.66 -1.07
CA LEU A 198 -23.68 18.15 -2.36
C LEU A 198 -23.85 19.25 -3.40
N ILE A 199 -24.45 20.40 -3.05
CA ILE A 199 -24.56 21.56 -3.94
C ILE A 199 -23.20 21.99 -4.47
N ARG A 200 -22.18 21.93 -3.63
CA ARG A 200 -20.82 22.39 -3.95
C ARG A 200 -20.03 21.38 -4.77
N VAL A 201 -20.13 20.08 -4.44
CA VAL A 201 -19.27 19.05 -5.05
C VAL A 201 -19.90 18.37 -6.25
N ALA A 202 -21.23 18.30 -6.33
CA ALA A 202 -21.95 17.62 -7.39
C ALA A 202 -23.11 18.47 -7.95
N PRO A 203 -22.84 19.72 -8.43
CA PRO A 203 -23.88 20.64 -8.89
C PRO A 203 -24.60 20.17 -10.17
N ALA A 204 -24.09 19.15 -10.83
CA ALA A 204 -24.65 18.59 -12.06
C ALA A 204 -25.61 17.39 -11.80
N LEU A 205 -25.80 16.98 -10.54
CA LEU A 205 -26.83 16.00 -10.21
C LEU A 205 -28.22 16.52 -10.55
N ASP A 206 -29.09 15.65 -11.07
CA ASP A 206 -30.49 16.01 -11.21
C ASP A 206 -31.17 16.07 -9.83
N TYR A 207 -32.38 16.65 -9.82
CA TYR A 207 -33.13 16.86 -8.58
C TYR A 207 -33.43 15.55 -7.82
N PHE A 208 -33.74 14.47 -8.54
CA PHE A 208 -34.08 13.18 -7.93
C PHE A 208 -32.83 12.50 -7.36
N GLU A 209 -31.74 12.45 -8.13
CA GLU A 209 -30.45 11.92 -7.67
C GLU A 209 -29.95 12.66 -6.44
N PHE A 210 -30.00 14.00 -6.45
CA PHE A 210 -29.59 14.84 -5.34
C PHE A 210 -30.39 14.50 -4.06
N ARG A 211 -31.74 14.50 -4.17
CA ARG A 211 -32.62 14.18 -3.05
C ARG A 211 -32.40 12.77 -2.53
N ASP A 212 -32.33 11.79 -3.41
CA ASP A 212 -32.21 10.38 -3.03
C ASP A 212 -30.85 10.11 -2.33
N ILE A 213 -29.76 10.72 -2.80
CA ILE A 213 -28.44 10.66 -2.15
C ILE A 213 -28.46 11.36 -0.78
N GLN A 214 -29.05 12.54 -0.69
CA GLN A 214 -29.17 13.30 0.56
C GLN A 214 -29.97 12.49 1.61
N GLU A 215 -31.14 11.96 1.24
CA GLU A 215 -31.97 11.16 2.14
C GLU A 215 -31.27 9.86 2.56
N ALA A 216 -30.59 9.18 1.62
CA ALA A 216 -29.84 7.96 1.93
C ALA A 216 -28.63 8.23 2.84
N ALA A 217 -27.91 9.35 2.64
CA ALA A 217 -26.79 9.74 3.49
C ALA A 217 -27.25 10.06 4.93
N ASN A 218 -28.36 10.78 5.07
CA ASN A 218 -28.97 11.06 6.38
C ASN A 218 -29.37 9.77 7.09
N ARG A 219 -30.11 8.87 6.40
CA ARG A 219 -30.49 7.56 6.93
C ARG A 219 -29.27 6.73 7.36
N ALA A 220 -28.29 6.59 6.49
CA ALA A 220 -27.07 5.85 6.80
C ALA A 220 -26.32 6.45 8.00
N SER A 221 -26.33 7.78 8.12
CA SER A 221 -25.71 8.47 9.27
C SER A 221 -26.38 8.17 10.60
N GLU A 222 -27.70 7.95 10.61
CA GLU A 222 -28.48 7.60 11.80
C GLU A 222 -28.37 6.08 12.14
N GLU A 223 -28.28 5.23 11.14
CA GLU A 223 -28.24 3.78 11.28
C GLU A 223 -26.88 3.24 11.73
N LEU A 224 -25.77 3.91 11.36
CA LEU A 224 -24.42 3.48 11.76
C LEU A 224 -24.22 3.64 13.28
N LEU A 225 -23.75 2.58 13.92
CA LEU A 225 -23.43 2.55 15.35
C LEU A 225 -22.13 3.29 15.69
N LEU A 226 -21.27 3.54 14.69
CA LEU A 226 -20.01 4.24 14.87
C LEU A 226 -20.22 5.62 15.50
N PRO A 227 -19.47 5.98 16.56
CA PRO A 227 -19.56 7.32 17.14
C PRO A 227 -18.90 8.37 16.25
N GLN A 228 -19.33 9.63 16.40
CA GLN A 228 -18.88 10.75 15.55
C GLN A 228 -17.35 10.88 15.48
N HIS A 229 -16.66 10.80 16.61
CA HIS A 229 -15.20 10.93 16.66
C HIS A 229 -14.45 9.83 15.90
N VAL A 230 -15.02 8.61 15.83
CA VAL A 230 -14.46 7.51 15.02
C VAL A 230 -14.67 7.77 13.52
N ILE A 231 -15.86 8.27 13.14
CA ILE A 231 -16.16 8.65 11.76
C ILE A 231 -15.21 9.76 11.30
N GLU A 232 -15.10 10.84 12.05
CA GLU A 232 -14.25 11.99 11.73
C GLU A 232 -12.76 11.63 11.62
N GLY A 233 -12.29 10.75 12.49
CA GLY A 233 -10.90 10.30 12.47
C GLY A 233 -10.57 9.30 11.37
N ASN A 234 -11.57 8.65 10.75
CA ASN A 234 -11.37 7.48 9.88
C ASN A 234 -12.24 7.50 8.60
N TRP A 235 -12.77 8.65 8.18
CA TRP A 235 -13.66 8.78 7.03
C TRP A 235 -13.05 8.35 5.68
N THR A 236 -11.73 8.21 5.60
CA THR A 236 -11.03 7.68 4.41
C THR A 236 -11.14 6.16 4.27
N LEU A 237 -11.56 5.48 5.33
CA LEU A 237 -11.85 4.04 5.32
C LEU A 237 -13.33 3.81 5.01
N ASP A 238 -13.66 2.56 4.67
CA ASP A 238 -15.05 2.12 4.53
C ASP A 238 -15.76 2.15 5.91
N LEU A 239 -16.57 3.18 6.14
CA LEU A 239 -17.30 3.38 7.41
C LEU A 239 -18.27 2.23 7.69
N PHE A 240 -18.91 1.66 6.66
CA PHE A 240 -19.80 0.52 6.82
C PHE A 240 -19.05 -0.75 7.23
N ALA A 241 -17.81 -0.90 6.76
CA ALA A 241 -16.92 -1.97 7.19
C ALA A 241 -16.45 -1.77 8.64
N LEU A 242 -16.15 -0.53 9.03
CA LEU A 242 -15.80 -0.20 10.41
C LEU A 242 -16.97 -0.41 11.37
N ASP A 243 -18.20 -0.13 10.94
CA ASP A 243 -19.40 -0.40 11.72
C ASP A 243 -19.59 -1.89 11.98
N ARG A 244 -19.44 -2.73 10.96
CA ARG A 244 -19.44 -4.19 11.09
C ARG A 244 -18.30 -4.70 11.98
N LEU A 245 -17.12 -4.07 11.90
CA LEU A 245 -15.98 -4.37 12.78
C LEU A 245 -16.30 -4.04 14.24
N MET A 246 -16.90 -2.87 14.48
CA MET A 246 -17.32 -2.46 15.83
C MET A 246 -18.35 -3.44 16.41
N ALA A 247 -19.38 -3.80 15.63
CA ALA A 247 -20.38 -4.79 16.05
C ALA A 247 -19.72 -6.14 16.43
N HIS A 248 -18.73 -6.61 15.66
CA HIS A 248 -17.98 -7.82 15.99
C HIS A 248 -17.18 -7.69 17.30
N LEU A 249 -16.54 -6.55 17.53
CA LEU A 249 -15.77 -6.33 18.78
C LEU A 249 -16.68 -6.23 20.01
N VAL A 250 -17.87 -5.62 19.86
CA VAL A 250 -18.91 -5.60 20.92
C VAL A 250 -19.40 -7.03 21.20
N GLU A 251 -19.65 -7.84 20.18
CA GLU A 251 -19.99 -9.26 20.36
C GLU A 251 -18.89 -9.99 21.13
N ARG A 252 -17.62 -9.77 20.84
CA ARG A 252 -16.49 -10.35 21.58
C ARG A 252 -16.44 -9.89 23.04
N LEU A 253 -16.78 -8.62 23.30
CA LEU A 253 -16.91 -8.13 24.68
C LEU A 253 -17.98 -8.89 25.43
N ASN A 254 -19.17 -9.03 24.87
CA ASN A 254 -20.30 -9.72 25.47
C ASN A 254 -20.01 -11.22 25.75
N ASN A 255 -19.20 -11.84 24.89
CA ASN A 255 -18.76 -13.23 25.00
C ASN A 255 -17.51 -13.41 25.88
N GLY A 256 -16.95 -12.33 26.44
CA GLY A 256 -15.75 -12.39 27.29
C GLY A 256 -14.46 -12.74 26.55
N THR A 257 -14.40 -12.56 25.20
CA THR A 257 -13.25 -12.91 24.35
C THR A 257 -12.51 -11.72 23.78
N LEU A 258 -12.92 -10.49 24.12
CA LEU A 258 -12.31 -9.26 23.56
C LEU A 258 -10.85 -9.12 23.97
N ASP A 259 -10.48 -9.45 25.19
CA ASP A 259 -9.12 -9.28 25.73
C ASP A 259 -8.04 -10.02 24.92
N SER A 260 -8.40 -11.09 24.19
CA SER A 260 -7.46 -11.83 23.35
C SER A 260 -7.03 -11.05 22.10
N VAL A 261 -7.77 -10.01 21.72
CA VAL A 261 -7.50 -9.17 20.52
C VAL A 261 -7.26 -7.70 20.88
N VAL A 262 -7.12 -7.36 22.14
CA VAL A 262 -6.63 -6.05 22.57
C VAL A 262 -5.14 -5.96 22.22
N PRO A 263 -4.70 -4.96 21.42
CA PRO A 263 -3.31 -4.84 21.02
C PRO A 263 -2.37 -4.69 22.21
N LYS A 264 -1.28 -5.45 22.20
CA LYS A 264 -0.22 -5.43 23.21
C LYS A 264 1.15 -5.29 22.55
N SER A 265 2.12 -4.72 23.24
CA SER A 265 3.47 -4.59 22.71
C SER A 265 4.03 -5.97 22.31
N PRO A 266 4.64 -6.11 21.09
CA PRO A 266 5.33 -7.34 20.72
C PRO A 266 6.37 -7.80 21.74
N SER A 267 7.03 -6.85 22.42
CA SER A 267 8.01 -7.12 23.46
C SER A 267 7.41 -7.85 24.67
N ASP A 268 6.19 -7.47 25.05
CA ASP A 268 5.49 -8.08 26.20
C ASP A 268 4.93 -9.45 25.86
N LEU A 269 4.53 -9.63 24.61
CA LEU A 269 3.98 -10.90 24.10
C LEU A 269 5.05 -11.95 23.81
N GLY A 270 6.27 -11.54 23.51
CA GLY A 270 7.37 -12.44 23.16
C GLY A 270 6.98 -13.43 22.05
N ARG A 271 7.04 -14.73 22.32
CA ARG A 271 6.72 -15.77 21.33
C ARG A 271 5.25 -15.76 20.87
N ALA A 272 4.35 -15.22 21.67
CA ALA A 272 2.92 -15.14 21.34
C ALA A 272 2.59 -13.97 20.38
N ALA A 273 3.51 -13.04 20.17
CA ALA A 273 3.28 -11.85 19.35
C ALA A 273 2.76 -12.19 17.93
N PHE A 274 3.35 -13.20 17.31
CA PHE A 274 2.92 -13.62 15.97
C PHE A 274 1.46 -14.07 15.93
N SER A 275 1.04 -14.99 16.81
CA SER A 275 -0.34 -15.51 16.83
C SER A 275 -1.35 -14.43 17.22
N HIS A 276 -0.98 -13.56 18.15
CA HIS A 276 -1.80 -12.44 18.59
C HIS A 276 -2.06 -11.44 17.43
N TYR A 277 -1.03 -10.95 16.76
CA TYR A 277 -1.20 -10.03 15.64
C TYR A 277 -1.77 -10.72 14.40
N GLN A 278 -1.54 -12.02 14.20
CA GLN A 278 -2.23 -12.78 13.15
C GLN A 278 -3.75 -12.76 13.34
N GLU A 279 -4.26 -12.92 14.58
CA GLU A 279 -5.68 -12.85 14.87
C GLU A 279 -6.24 -11.45 14.59
N ILE A 280 -5.59 -10.39 15.12
CA ILE A 280 -5.99 -9.00 14.88
C ILE A 280 -6.02 -8.68 13.39
N PHE A 281 -4.96 -9.00 12.64
CA PHE A 281 -4.91 -8.72 11.21
C PHE A 281 -5.90 -9.54 10.40
N ASN A 282 -6.20 -10.77 10.78
CA ASN A 282 -7.27 -11.55 10.17
C ASN A 282 -8.64 -10.88 10.35
N ILE A 283 -8.91 -10.29 11.50
CA ILE A 283 -10.13 -9.52 11.78
C ILE A 283 -10.14 -8.27 10.86
N LEU A 284 -9.07 -7.47 10.86
CA LEU A 284 -8.98 -6.27 10.04
C LEU A 284 -9.16 -6.55 8.55
N PHE A 285 -8.46 -7.57 8.02
CA PHE A 285 -8.59 -7.93 6.61
C PHE A 285 -9.96 -8.50 6.26
N ARG A 286 -10.58 -9.26 7.15
CA ARG A 286 -11.94 -9.78 6.92
C ARG A 286 -12.96 -8.67 6.80
N TYR A 287 -12.99 -7.75 7.76
CA TYR A 287 -14.03 -6.73 7.83
C TYR A 287 -13.78 -5.56 6.87
N ILE A 288 -12.54 -5.07 6.76
CA ILE A 288 -12.22 -3.85 6.01
C ILE A 288 -11.86 -4.17 4.55
N LYS A 289 -11.17 -5.29 4.27
CA LYS A 289 -10.72 -5.64 2.90
C LYS A 289 -11.49 -6.77 2.25
N GLY A 290 -12.33 -7.49 2.97
CA GLY A 290 -13.05 -8.65 2.44
C GLY A 290 -12.15 -9.81 2.02
N PHE A 291 -10.93 -9.93 2.60
CA PHE A 291 -9.99 -11.01 2.28
C PHE A 291 -10.23 -12.26 3.10
N ASP A 292 -10.00 -13.41 2.47
CA ASP A 292 -10.09 -14.72 3.11
C ASP A 292 -8.89 -15.06 4.01
N LYS A 293 -9.05 -16.10 4.81
CA LYS A 293 -8.39 -16.52 6.04
C LYS A 293 -6.85 -16.57 6.11
N ASN A 294 -6.06 -16.45 5.04
CA ASN A 294 -4.62 -16.78 5.10
C ASN A 294 -3.66 -15.61 4.85
N PHE A 295 -4.16 -14.43 4.56
CA PHE A 295 -3.29 -13.27 4.26
C PHE A 295 -2.67 -12.71 5.54
N GLY A 296 -3.40 -12.69 6.65
CA GLY A 296 -2.95 -12.16 7.93
C GLY A 296 -1.69 -12.81 8.48
N GLY A 297 -1.48 -14.11 8.26
CA GLY A 297 -0.30 -14.81 8.79
C GLY A 297 1.02 -14.38 8.16
N TYR A 298 1.07 -14.15 6.84
CA TYR A 298 2.27 -13.63 6.18
C TYR A 298 2.58 -12.20 6.63
N VAL A 299 1.55 -11.37 6.68
CA VAL A 299 1.69 -9.97 7.09
C VAL A 299 2.10 -9.85 8.56
N ALA A 300 1.48 -10.62 9.46
CA ALA A 300 1.83 -10.62 10.88
C ALA A 300 3.28 -11.00 11.14
N ARG A 301 3.81 -11.98 10.39
CA ARG A 301 5.21 -12.39 10.51
C ARG A 301 6.20 -11.28 10.17
N ILE A 302 5.88 -10.45 9.17
CA ILE A 302 6.69 -9.30 8.79
C ILE A 302 6.46 -8.14 9.76
N ALA A 303 5.19 -7.81 10.04
CA ALA A 303 4.81 -6.67 10.87
C ALA A 303 5.34 -6.78 12.32
N VAL A 304 5.30 -7.97 12.92
CA VAL A 304 5.85 -8.18 14.27
C VAL A 304 7.35 -7.91 14.28
N LYS A 305 8.11 -8.45 13.32
CA LYS A 305 9.56 -8.16 13.23
C LYS A 305 9.83 -6.68 12.99
N TRP A 306 9.01 -6.04 12.16
CA TRP A 306 9.09 -4.62 11.88
C TRP A 306 8.86 -3.79 13.16
N MET A 307 7.78 -4.04 13.91
CA MET A 307 7.51 -3.39 15.20
C MET A 307 8.57 -3.67 16.27
N GLU A 308 9.26 -4.82 16.20
CA GLU A 308 10.42 -5.13 17.06
C GLU A 308 11.70 -4.37 16.67
N GLY A 309 11.67 -3.52 15.64
CA GLY A 309 12.84 -2.77 15.18
C GLY A 309 13.85 -3.64 14.40
N LYS A 310 13.44 -4.78 13.84
CA LYS A 310 14.37 -5.60 13.06
C LYS A 310 14.69 -4.93 11.72
N PRO A 311 15.99 -4.77 11.38
CA PRO A 311 16.37 -4.13 10.12
C PRO A 311 16.00 -4.98 8.90
N TYR A 312 15.93 -4.33 7.73
CA TYR A 312 15.61 -5.01 6.46
C TYR A 312 16.44 -6.27 6.20
N PRO A 313 17.78 -6.29 6.36
CA PRO A 313 18.57 -7.51 6.13
C PRO A 313 18.09 -8.70 6.94
N PHE A 314 17.68 -8.48 8.19
CA PHE A 314 17.15 -9.54 9.05
C PHE A 314 15.81 -10.07 8.54
N ILE A 315 14.86 -9.16 8.24
CA ILE A 315 13.53 -9.53 7.74
C ILE A 315 13.65 -10.27 6.41
N LEU A 316 14.44 -9.74 5.48
CA LEU A 316 14.60 -10.29 4.14
C LEU A 316 15.30 -11.65 4.15
N SER A 317 16.37 -11.81 4.94
CA SER A 317 17.06 -13.10 5.12
C SER A 317 16.11 -14.18 5.65
N TYR A 318 15.24 -13.81 6.60
CA TYR A 318 14.24 -14.72 7.15
C TYR A 318 13.22 -15.14 6.09
N GLU A 319 12.71 -14.20 5.30
CA GLU A 319 11.71 -14.48 4.25
C GLU A 319 12.31 -15.32 3.11
N ILE A 320 13.54 -15.03 2.67
CA ILE A 320 14.27 -15.81 1.66
C ILE A 320 14.48 -17.26 2.16
N ARG A 321 14.95 -17.42 3.40
CA ARG A 321 15.11 -18.74 4.03
C ARG A 321 13.79 -19.52 4.10
N SER A 322 12.71 -18.83 4.52
CA SER A 322 11.38 -19.42 4.62
C SER A 322 10.87 -19.89 3.26
N GLU A 323 11.10 -19.12 2.20
CA GLU A 323 10.72 -19.50 0.84
C GLU A 323 11.55 -20.67 0.31
N LYS A 324 12.88 -20.67 0.53
CA LYS A 324 13.77 -21.81 0.18
C LYS A 324 13.28 -23.09 0.86
N LEU A 325 12.92 -23.03 2.15
CA LEU A 325 12.38 -24.18 2.89
C LEU A 325 11.01 -24.63 2.36
N ARG A 326 10.12 -23.70 2.01
CA ARG A 326 8.81 -23.98 1.42
C ARG A 326 8.95 -24.73 0.08
N ILE A 327 9.88 -24.30 -0.76
CA ILE A 327 10.17 -24.93 -2.05
C ILE A 327 10.75 -26.33 -1.84
N THR A 328 11.68 -26.50 -0.91
CA THR A 328 12.24 -27.80 -0.56
C THR A 328 11.17 -28.79 -0.10
N LYS A 329 10.25 -28.34 0.77
CA LYS A 329 9.10 -29.16 1.21
C LYS A 329 8.22 -29.57 0.03
N LYS A 330 7.91 -28.64 -0.88
CA LYS A 330 7.14 -28.96 -2.10
C LYS A 330 7.84 -29.97 -2.98
N ARG A 331 9.16 -29.82 -3.22
CA ARG A 331 9.94 -30.78 -4.01
C ARG A 331 9.93 -32.17 -3.38
N ASN A 332 10.06 -32.26 -2.06
CA ASN A 332 10.01 -33.54 -1.36
C ASN A 332 8.62 -34.19 -1.47
N GLN A 333 7.54 -33.38 -1.38
CA GLN A 333 6.17 -33.87 -1.56
C GLN A 333 5.94 -34.41 -2.99
N GLU A 334 6.44 -33.71 -4.02
CA GLU A 334 6.34 -34.18 -5.41
C GLU A 334 7.09 -35.52 -5.61
N LYS A 335 8.26 -35.69 -4.96
CA LYS A 335 8.99 -36.96 -4.96
C LYS A 335 8.20 -38.08 -4.28
N LEU A 336 7.56 -37.81 -3.15
CA LEU A 336 6.72 -38.79 -2.44
C LEU A 336 5.51 -39.18 -3.29
N ASN A 337 4.86 -38.21 -3.95
CA ASN A 337 3.72 -38.47 -4.85
C ASN A 337 4.14 -39.37 -6.03
N LEU A 338 5.33 -39.16 -6.62
CA LEU A 338 5.87 -40.00 -7.68
C LEU A 338 6.20 -41.44 -7.19
N MET A 339 6.68 -41.57 -5.96
CA MET A 339 6.94 -42.89 -5.35
C MET A 339 5.65 -43.66 -5.05
N ALA A 340 4.56 -42.93 -4.72
CA ALA A 340 3.26 -43.52 -4.42
C ALA A 340 2.47 -43.93 -5.69
N ASP A 341 2.68 -43.23 -6.80
CA ASP A 341 2.03 -43.48 -8.09
C ASP A 341 3.04 -43.27 -9.22
N SER A 342 3.44 -44.33 -9.86
CA SER A 342 4.42 -44.30 -10.98
C SER A 342 3.91 -43.52 -12.21
N ASN A 343 2.62 -43.32 -12.34
CA ASN A 343 1.99 -42.51 -13.41
C ASN A 343 1.84 -41.04 -13.01
N TYR A 344 2.24 -40.65 -11.79
CA TYR A 344 2.14 -39.27 -11.32
C TYR A 344 2.99 -38.33 -12.16
N ARG A 345 2.37 -37.28 -12.67
CA ARG A 345 3.04 -36.25 -13.47
C ARG A 345 3.68 -35.21 -12.55
N VAL A 346 4.99 -35.31 -12.33
CA VAL A 346 5.75 -34.41 -11.46
C VAL A 346 5.66 -32.98 -11.97
N LYS A 347 5.25 -32.04 -11.09
CA LYS A 347 5.21 -30.62 -11.40
C LYS A 347 6.62 -30.02 -11.31
N ARG A 348 7.03 -29.27 -12.35
CA ARG A 348 8.28 -28.54 -12.34
C ARG A 348 8.22 -27.42 -11.29
N ILE A 349 9.02 -27.51 -10.24
CA ILE A 349 9.14 -26.51 -9.20
C ILE A 349 10.42 -25.69 -9.44
N THR A 350 10.25 -24.40 -9.72
CA THR A 350 11.36 -23.45 -9.89
C THR A 350 12.06 -23.17 -8.57
N GLU A 351 13.31 -22.74 -8.61
CA GLU A 351 14.05 -22.30 -7.43
C GLU A 351 13.51 -20.99 -6.86
N ALA A 352 13.81 -20.75 -5.58
CA ALA A 352 13.53 -19.46 -4.98
C ALA A 352 14.35 -18.38 -5.69
N ASP A 353 13.67 -17.32 -6.08
CA ASP A 353 14.29 -16.11 -6.60
C ASP A 353 14.35 -15.08 -5.45
N PRO A 354 15.52 -14.82 -4.86
CA PRO A 354 15.66 -13.90 -3.74
C PRO A 354 15.10 -12.52 -4.07
N SER A 355 15.31 -12.00 -5.28
CA SER A 355 14.83 -10.67 -5.66
C SER A 355 13.30 -10.58 -5.73
N LYS A 356 12.62 -11.66 -6.12
CA LYS A 356 11.14 -11.71 -6.05
C LYS A 356 10.65 -11.73 -4.61
N VAL A 357 11.36 -12.44 -3.73
CA VAL A 357 11.04 -12.48 -2.29
C VAL A 357 11.26 -11.10 -1.67
N ILE A 358 12.40 -10.44 -1.98
CA ILE A 358 12.72 -9.08 -1.53
C ILE A 358 11.64 -8.10 -1.99
N LYS A 359 11.31 -8.13 -3.30
CA LYS A 359 10.24 -7.26 -3.82
C LYS A 359 8.92 -7.48 -3.11
N LYS A 360 8.51 -8.73 -2.91
CA LYS A 360 7.26 -9.05 -2.19
C LYS A 360 7.31 -8.55 -0.74
N ALA A 361 8.45 -8.64 -0.06
CA ALA A 361 8.61 -8.14 1.29
C ALA A 361 8.54 -6.60 1.33
N PHE A 362 9.17 -5.90 0.39
CA PHE A 362 9.05 -4.46 0.26
C PHE A 362 7.60 -4.03 0.00
N ASP A 363 6.93 -4.62 -0.98
CA ASP A 363 5.51 -4.37 -1.26
C ASP A 363 4.66 -4.58 0.01
N THR A 364 4.97 -5.61 0.82
CA THR A 364 4.25 -5.87 2.06
C THR A 364 4.58 -4.85 3.15
N ILE A 365 5.84 -4.48 3.34
CA ILE A 365 6.22 -3.51 4.37
C ILE A 365 5.67 -2.12 4.01
N GLU A 366 5.93 -1.64 2.81
CA GLU A 366 5.61 -0.25 2.44
C GLU A 366 4.10 -0.05 2.20
N ASP A 367 3.43 -0.94 1.44
CA ASP A 367 2.01 -0.75 1.11
C ASP A 367 1.08 -1.28 2.19
N VAL A 368 1.40 -2.44 2.80
CA VAL A 368 0.47 -3.09 3.72
C VAL A 368 0.76 -2.72 5.16
N VAL A 369 2.00 -2.89 5.63
CA VAL A 369 2.36 -2.68 7.04
C VAL A 369 2.37 -1.20 7.39
N ARG A 370 3.14 -0.40 6.64
CA ARG A 370 3.36 1.02 6.94
C ARG A 370 2.25 1.96 6.44
N PHE A 371 1.37 1.49 5.59
CA PHE A 371 0.30 2.32 5.05
C PHE A 371 -1.09 1.78 5.40
N GLN A 372 -1.47 0.61 4.88
CA GLN A 372 -2.83 0.12 5.06
C GLN A 372 -3.13 -0.27 6.51
N LEU A 373 -2.22 -1.03 7.16
CA LEU A 373 -2.41 -1.44 8.55
C LEU A 373 -2.29 -0.29 9.54
N VAL A 374 -1.55 0.78 9.24
CA VAL A 374 -1.51 1.99 10.07
C VAL A 374 -2.90 2.63 10.13
N GLN A 375 -3.53 2.84 8.97
CA GLN A 375 -4.88 3.40 8.92
C GLN A 375 -5.92 2.50 9.58
N MET A 376 -5.91 1.20 9.25
CA MET A 376 -6.83 0.22 9.85
C MET A 376 -6.58 0.04 11.35
N GLY A 377 -5.32 0.09 11.77
CA GLY A 377 -4.92 -0.04 13.18
C GLY A 377 -5.36 1.15 14.02
N LYS A 378 -5.25 2.37 13.47
CA LYS A 378 -5.79 3.56 14.12
C LYS A 378 -7.29 3.43 14.35
N ALA A 379 -8.05 3.09 13.30
CA ALA A 379 -9.48 2.88 13.41
C ALA A 379 -9.85 1.78 14.41
N TYR A 380 -9.08 0.69 14.44
CA TYR A 380 -9.25 -0.39 15.40
C TYR A 380 -9.07 0.08 16.84
N ASN A 381 -8.01 0.84 17.12
CA ASN A 381 -7.76 1.40 18.45
C ASN A 381 -8.84 2.40 18.84
N ASP A 382 -9.27 3.30 17.95
CA ASP A 382 -10.34 4.28 18.20
C ASP A 382 -11.66 3.57 18.57
N ILE A 383 -12.01 2.48 17.86
CA ILE A 383 -13.19 1.66 18.18
C ILE A 383 -13.04 0.96 19.54
N LEU A 384 -11.89 0.36 19.86
CA LEU A 384 -11.67 -0.28 21.16
C LEU A 384 -11.75 0.71 22.31
N ILE A 385 -11.17 1.90 22.17
CA ILE A 385 -11.22 2.98 23.15
C ILE A 385 -12.69 3.36 23.41
N HIS A 386 -13.47 3.52 22.33
CA HIS A 386 -14.89 3.81 22.45
C HIS A 386 -15.64 2.68 23.19
N ILE A 387 -15.46 1.43 22.79
CA ILE A 387 -16.11 0.27 23.41
C ILE A 387 -15.78 0.21 24.91
N PHE A 388 -14.53 0.43 25.31
CA PHE A 388 -14.15 0.40 26.73
C PHE A 388 -14.77 1.56 27.52
N ASN A 389 -14.79 2.76 26.97
CA ASN A 389 -15.40 3.92 27.63
C ASN A 389 -16.92 3.75 27.80
N ASP A 390 -17.59 3.28 26.76
CA ASP A 390 -19.06 3.13 26.75
C ASP A 390 -19.55 2.01 27.67
N ASN A 391 -18.71 1.01 27.93
CA ASN A 391 -19.06 -0.13 28.80
C ASN A 391 -18.44 -0.04 30.21
N GLY A 392 -18.00 1.13 30.67
CA GLY A 392 -17.46 1.33 32.02
C GLY A 392 -16.07 0.70 32.23
N LEU A 393 -15.36 0.35 31.18
CA LEU A 393 -14.04 -0.26 31.20
C LEU A 393 -12.91 0.75 30.89
N ALA A 394 -13.12 2.05 31.14
CA ALA A 394 -12.16 3.10 30.86
C ALA A 394 -10.77 2.85 31.49
N HIS A 395 -10.69 2.12 32.60
CA HIS A 395 -9.44 1.72 33.23
C HIS A 395 -8.55 0.82 32.34
N LYS A 396 -9.14 0.12 31.33
CA LYS A 396 -8.39 -0.70 30.34
C LYS A 396 -7.85 0.08 29.16
N VAL A 397 -8.30 1.32 28.94
CA VAL A 397 -7.84 2.15 27.82
C VAL A 397 -6.31 2.34 27.78
N PRO A 398 -5.62 2.58 28.92
CA PRO A 398 -4.17 2.70 28.94
C PRO A 398 -3.42 1.41 28.57
N GLU A 399 -4.09 0.25 28.60
CA GLU A 399 -3.50 -1.04 28.24
C GLU A 399 -3.47 -1.27 26.72
N ILE A 400 -4.24 -0.48 25.93
CA ILE A 400 -4.27 -0.57 24.48
C ILE A 400 -2.95 -0.07 23.92
N PHE A 401 -2.16 -0.98 23.36
CA PHE A 401 -0.92 -0.63 22.68
C PHE A 401 -1.20 0.06 21.35
N ASP A 402 -0.60 1.23 21.11
CA ASP A 402 -0.67 1.91 19.83
C ASP A 402 0.21 1.21 18.79
N PHE A 403 -0.33 0.11 18.26
CA PHE A 403 0.37 -0.65 17.23
C PHE A 403 0.37 0.05 15.86
N ALA A 404 -0.57 0.96 15.61
CA ALA A 404 -0.59 1.75 14.39
C ALA A 404 0.68 2.61 14.30
N LEU A 405 1.01 3.33 15.37
CA LEU A 405 2.24 4.10 15.45
C LEU A 405 3.49 3.20 15.39
N ALA A 406 3.46 2.03 16.03
CA ALA A 406 4.56 1.08 15.96
C ALA A 406 4.77 0.50 14.55
N LEU A 407 3.70 0.31 13.78
CA LEU A 407 3.77 -0.10 12.37
C LEU A 407 4.33 1.02 11.48
N GLU A 408 3.96 2.26 11.73
CA GLU A 408 4.48 3.41 10.99
C GLU A 408 5.97 3.60 11.21
N LEU A 409 6.40 3.63 12.47
CA LEU A 409 7.78 3.92 12.87
C LEU A 409 8.72 2.71 12.75
N GLY A 410 8.22 1.48 12.79
CA GLY A 410 9.04 0.27 12.86
C GLY A 410 9.65 0.00 14.23
N VAL A 411 9.12 0.61 15.29
CA VAL A 411 9.57 0.39 16.67
C VAL A 411 8.40 0.38 17.64
N SER A 412 8.45 -0.51 18.64
CA SER A 412 7.41 -0.65 19.67
C SER A 412 7.83 -0.12 21.03
N THR A 413 9.10 0.19 21.26
CA THR A 413 9.63 0.65 22.55
C THR A 413 9.72 2.17 22.62
N ASN A 414 9.47 2.74 23.81
CA ASN A 414 9.64 4.18 24.04
C ASN A 414 11.07 4.64 23.79
N THR A 415 12.07 3.83 24.16
CA THR A 415 13.48 4.12 23.88
C THR A 415 13.75 4.20 22.38
N GLY A 416 13.23 3.25 21.59
CA GLY A 416 13.38 3.27 20.12
C GLY A 416 12.72 4.50 19.50
N ARG A 417 11.53 4.89 19.98
CA ARG A 417 10.84 6.12 19.53
C ARG A 417 11.66 7.37 19.83
N ALA A 418 12.20 7.48 21.04
CA ALA A 418 13.05 8.61 21.43
C ALA A 418 14.32 8.70 20.56
N PHE A 419 14.94 7.58 20.18
CA PHE A 419 16.08 7.58 19.26
C PHE A 419 15.69 8.09 17.87
N LEU A 420 14.53 7.68 17.33
CA LEU A 420 14.03 8.16 16.04
C LEU A 420 13.75 9.67 16.08
N GLU A 421 13.16 10.19 17.16
CA GLU A 421 12.93 11.63 17.36
C GLU A 421 14.24 12.43 17.38
N LEU A 422 15.33 11.84 17.86
CA LEU A 422 16.68 12.41 17.82
C LEU A 422 17.37 12.25 16.45
N GLY A 423 16.70 11.65 15.46
CA GLY A 423 17.28 11.40 14.13
C GLY A 423 18.28 10.24 14.10
N LEU A 424 18.29 9.38 15.11
CA LEU A 424 19.12 8.17 15.17
C LEU A 424 18.29 6.99 14.65
N SER A 425 18.67 6.43 13.51
CA SER A 425 18.00 5.30 12.85
C SER A 425 18.78 4.01 13.00
#